data_7ac7b3f54b35877d76d1bf286284a636
#
_entry.id   7ac7b3f54b35877d76d1bf286284a636
#
_cell.length_a   1.000
_cell.length_b   1.000
_cell.length_c   1.000
_cell.angle_alpha   90.00
_cell.angle_beta   90.00
_cell.angle_gamma   90.00
#
_symmetry.space_group_name_H-M   'P 1'
#
loop_
_entity.id
_entity.type
_entity.pdbx_description
1 polymer ?
#
loop_
_entity_poly.entity_id
_entity_poly.type
_entity_poly.pdbx_seq_one_letter_code
_entity_poly.pdbx_strand_id
1 'polypeptide(L)'
;MYDDYYYYEEQRKAQAKSDAALAGTFAAGICGGIGIVFSVIMFLISRFDILSSALMVLAGYILTYKQGWNNAVYIIGAIVIFWVSMILQHSFFVARIIYTVFVCVIVAVLGGCWKTYDTEAQRNMVMLICFGVTALLGIISWCGSIKRDEN
;
A
#
# COMPACT_ATOMS: atom_id res chain seq x y z
N MET A 1 25.05 -45.29 -37.45
CA MET A 1 25.83 -44.05 -37.24
C MET A 1 25.07 -42.79 -37.67
N TYR A 2 24.14 -42.86 -38.64
CA TYR A 2 23.31 -41.70 -39.07
C TYR A 2 22.06 -41.51 -38.18
N ASP A 3 21.51 -42.59 -37.62
CA ASP A 3 20.28 -42.51 -36.80
C ASP A 3 20.49 -41.85 -35.44
N ASP A 4 21.67 -41.98 -34.84
CA ASP A 4 21.98 -41.39 -33.55
C ASP A 4 22.02 -39.86 -33.61
N TYR A 5 22.46 -39.30 -34.74
CA TYR A 5 22.54 -37.82 -34.88
C TYR A 5 21.15 -37.17 -34.92
N TYR A 6 20.18 -37.79 -35.62
CA TYR A 6 18.81 -37.29 -35.69
C TYR A 6 18.10 -37.35 -34.30
N TYR A 7 18.38 -38.43 -33.54
CA TYR A 7 17.81 -38.58 -32.21
C TYR A 7 18.30 -37.51 -31.23
N TYR A 8 19.57 -37.13 -31.26
CA TYR A 8 20.14 -36.08 -30.44
C TYR A 8 19.63 -34.71 -30.87
N GLU A 9 19.40 -34.46 -32.15
CA GLU A 9 18.89 -33.20 -32.65
C GLU A 9 17.41 -32.99 -32.27
N GLU A 10 16.59 -34.03 -32.29
CA GLU A 10 15.20 -34.00 -31.82
C GLU A 10 15.12 -33.75 -30.32
N GLN A 11 15.93 -34.41 -29.53
CA GLN A 11 16.00 -34.15 -28.08
C GLN A 11 16.41 -32.73 -27.78
N ARG A 12 17.38 -32.18 -28.49
CA ARG A 12 17.79 -30.76 -28.34
C ARG A 12 16.66 -29.78 -28.68
N LYS A 13 15.91 -30.07 -29.74
CA LYS A 13 14.78 -29.24 -30.15
C LYS A 13 13.63 -29.33 -29.14
N ALA A 14 13.36 -30.48 -28.58
CA ALA A 14 12.36 -30.71 -27.53
C ALA A 14 12.74 -29.97 -26.24
N GLN A 15 14.01 -30.04 -25.85
CA GLN A 15 14.52 -29.35 -24.64
C GLN A 15 14.50 -27.84 -24.81
N ALA A 16 14.90 -27.32 -25.97
CA ALA A 16 14.82 -25.89 -26.26
C ALA A 16 13.39 -25.34 -26.27
N LYS A 17 12.40 -26.14 -26.73
CA LYS A 17 10.97 -25.77 -26.63
C LYS A 17 10.47 -25.77 -25.21
N SER A 18 10.88 -26.71 -24.38
CA SER A 18 10.54 -26.77 -22.96
C SER A 18 11.09 -25.58 -22.19
N ASP A 19 12.36 -25.25 -22.43
CA ASP A 19 13.02 -24.11 -21.77
C ASP A 19 12.41 -22.76 -22.18
N ALA A 20 12.03 -22.62 -23.46
CA ALA A 20 11.34 -21.43 -23.96
C ALA A 20 9.92 -21.29 -23.36
N ALA A 21 9.18 -22.39 -23.20
CA ALA A 21 7.87 -22.38 -22.56
C ALA A 21 7.97 -22.05 -21.08
N LEU A 22 9.00 -22.56 -20.39
CA LEU A 22 9.23 -22.27 -18.97
C LEU A 22 9.62 -20.80 -18.78
N ALA A 23 10.48 -20.25 -19.62
CA ALA A 23 10.85 -18.83 -19.61
C ALA A 23 9.64 -17.92 -19.88
N GLY A 24 8.75 -18.30 -20.81
CA GLY A 24 7.52 -17.59 -21.11
C GLY A 24 6.54 -17.54 -19.92
N THR A 25 6.35 -18.66 -19.23
CA THR A 25 5.51 -18.72 -18.02
C THR A 25 6.09 -17.94 -16.86
N PHE A 26 7.40 -17.96 -16.66
CA PHE A 26 8.08 -17.15 -15.65
C PHE A 26 7.93 -15.64 -15.94
N ALA A 27 8.15 -15.22 -17.17
CA ALA A 27 8.00 -13.82 -17.59
C ALA A 27 6.55 -13.34 -17.40
N ALA A 28 5.56 -14.14 -17.78
CA ALA A 28 4.14 -13.80 -17.59
C ALA A 28 3.76 -13.71 -16.11
N GLY A 29 4.29 -14.58 -15.26
CA GLY A 29 4.08 -14.54 -13.81
C GLY A 29 4.68 -13.28 -13.16
N ILE A 30 5.89 -12.90 -13.55
CA ILE A 30 6.55 -11.68 -13.04
C ILE A 30 5.80 -10.43 -13.51
N CYS A 31 5.45 -10.34 -14.79
CA CYS A 31 4.68 -9.21 -15.33
C CYS A 31 3.29 -9.10 -14.68
N GLY A 32 2.61 -10.22 -14.42
CA GLY A 32 1.34 -10.25 -13.70
C GLY A 32 1.50 -9.78 -12.26
N GLY A 33 2.51 -10.25 -11.54
CA GLY A 33 2.81 -9.83 -10.17
C GLY A 33 3.12 -8.33 -10.07
N ILE A 34 3.98 -7.81 -10.95
CA ILE A 34 4.29 -6.38 -11.01
C ILE A 34 3.03 -5.55 -11.33
N GLY A 35 2.18 -6.03 -12.25
CA GLY A 35 0.93 -5.37 -12.60
C GLY A 35 -0.04 -5.26 -11.41
N ILE A 36 -0.16 -6.32 -10.59
CA ILE A 36 -0.98 -6.31 -9.38
C ILE A 36 -0.43 -5.31 -8.36
N VAL A 37 0.88 -5.34 -8.08
CA VAL A 37 1.53 -4.41 -7.14
C VAL A 37 1.34 -2.97 -7.60
N PHE A 38 1.55 -2.69 -8.89
CA PHE A 38 1.33 -1.36 -9.45
C PHE A 38 -0.13 -0.90 -9.33
N SER A 39 -1.10 -1.79 -9.59
CA SER A 39 -2.53 -1.49 -9.44
C SER A 39 -2.90 -1.19 -8.00
N VAL A 40 -2.35 -1.92 -7.03
CA VAL A 40 -2.58 -1.66 -5.60
C VAL A 40 -1.98 -0.30 -5.20
N ILE A 41 -0.78 0.02 -5.65
CA ILE A 41 -0.14 1.31 -5.37
C ILE A 41 -0.98 2.46 -5.98
N MET A 42 -1.41 2.34 -7.22
CA MET A 42 -2.26 3.35 -7.88
C MET A 42 -3.61 3.50 -7.19
N PHE A 43 -4.21 2.40 -6.72
CA PHE A 43 -5.44 2.44 -5.93
C PHE A 43 -5.22 3.19 -4.59
N LEU A 44 -4.15 2.89 -3.85
CA LEU A 44 -3.82 3.57 -2.60
C LEU A 44 -3.58 5.07 -2.82
N ILE A 45 -2.87 5.46 -3.89
CA ILE A 45 -2.64 6.86 -4.24
C ILE A 45 -3.96 7.57 -4.54
N SER A 46 -4.84 6.96 -5.36
CA SER A 46 -6.09 7.59 -5.78
C SER A 46 -7.14 7.67 -4.66
N ARG A 47 -7.01 6.86 -3.61
CA ARG A 47 -7.93 6.77 -2.47
C ARG A 47 -7.28 7.17 -1.14
N PHE A 48 -6.16 7.88 -1.20
CA PHE A 48 -5.41 8.27 -0.01
C PHE A 48 -6.26 9.05 1.00
N ASP A 49 -7.13 9.94 0.54
CA ASP A 49 -8.02 10.74 1.39
C ASP A 49 -9.02 9.86 2.16
N ILE A 50 -9.54 8.82 1.52
CA ILE A 50 -10.45 7.86 2.18
C ILE A 50 -9.69 7.03 3.21
N LEU A 51 -8.49 6.55 2.84
CA LEU A 51 -7.66 5.74 3.71
C LEU A 51 -7.22 6.54 4.95
N SER A 52 -6.78 7.78 4.76
CA SER A 52 -6.38 8.67 5.85
C SER A 52 -7.54 8.97 6.80
N SER A 53 -8.74 9.22 6.28
CA SER A 53 -9.96 9.45 7.09
C SER A 53 -10.36 8.19 7.86
N ALA A 54 -10.26 7.00 7.27
CA ALA A 54 -10.52 5.73 7.95
C ALA A 54 -9.52 5.46 9.08
N LEU A 55 -8.24 5.78 8.88
CA LEU A 55 -7.22 5.66 9.94
C LEU A 55 -7.46 6.65 11.09
N MET A 56 -7.98 7.84 10.82
CA MET A 56 -8.36 8.79 11.86
C MET A 56 -9.52 8.26 12.70
N VAL A 57 -10.52 7.65 12.08
CA VAL A 57 -11.63 6.99 12.80
C VAL A 57 -11.09 5.86 13.69
N LEU A 58 -10.20 5.03 13.15
CA LEU A 58 -9.59 3.94 13.90
C LEU A 58 -8.77 4.47 15.09
N ALA A 59 -7.98 5.51 14.90
CA ALA A 59 -7.23 6.14 15.99
C ALA A 59 -8.17 6.72 17.07
N GLY A 60 -9.22 7.42 16.66
CA GLY A 60 -10.25 7.92 17.58
C GLY A 60 -10.91 6.80 18.37
N TYR A 61 -11.24 5.68 17.72
CA TYR A 61 -11.80 4.51 18.38
C TYR A 61 -10.84 3.92 19.42
N ILE A 62 -9.57 3.72 19.07
CA ILE A 62 -8.56 3.17 19.98
C ILE A 62 -8.37 4.07 21.21
N LEU A 63 -8.33 5.39 21.02
CA LEU A 63 -8.15 6.35 22.11
C LEU A 63 -9.36 6.40 23.07
N THR A 64 -10.57 6.20 22.55
CA THR A 64 -11.82 6.31 23.34
C THR A 64 -12.33 4.96 23.83
N TYR A 65 -11.78 3.85 23.36
CA TYR A 65 -12.24 2.49 23.68
C TYR A 65 -12.31 2.21 25.20
N LYS A 66 -11.36 2.74 25.96
CA LYS A 66 -11.31 2.55 27.43
C LYS A 66 -12.38 3.35 28.18
N GLN A 67 -13.06 4.29 27.55
CA GLN A 67 -14.06 5.16 28.20
C GLN A 67 -15.42 4.47 28.35
N GLY A 68 -15.61 3.28 27.76
CA GLY A 68 -16.82 2.47 27.96
C GLY A 68 -18.09 3.11 27.41
N TRP A 69 -17.99 3.95 26.39
CA TRP A 69 -19.16 4.60 25.77
C TRP A 69 -20.06 3.57 25.06
N ASN A 70 -21.33 3.92 24.89
CA ASN A 70 -22.28 3.08 24.18
C ASN A 70 -21.86 2.92 22.71
N ASN A 71 -22.05 1.71 22.16
CA ASN A 71 -21.70 1.39 20.76
C ASN A 71 -22.34 2.37 19.76
N ALA A 72 -23.53 2.88 20.03
CA ALA A 72 -24.17 3.89 19.19
C ALA A 72 -23.37 5.19 19.11
N VAL A 73 -22.74 5.62 20.21
CA VAL A 73 -21.89 6.82 20.25
C VAL A 73 -20.63 6.61 19.42
N TYR A 74 -20.03 5.42 19.46
CA TYR A 74 -18.88 5.09 18.62
C TYR A 74 -19.22 5.12 17.14
N ILE A 75 -20.36 4.57 16.74
CA ILE A 75 -20.78 4.54 15.32
C ILE A 75 -21.05 5.96 14.80
N ILE A 76 -21.80 6.75 15.56
CA ILE A 76 -22.11 8.14 15.19
C ILE A 76 -20.82 8.97 15.14
N GLY A 77 -19.97 8.84 16.17
CA GLY A 77 -18.67 9.52 16.21
C GLY A 77 -17.75 9.14 15.03
N ALA A 78 -17.71 7.86 14.66
CA ALA A 78 -16.94 7.38 13.52
C ALA A 78 -17.42 8.01 12.21
N ILE A 79 -18.73 8.06 11.97
CA ILE A 79 -19.33 8.68 10.79
C ILE A 79 -18.98 10.18 10.74
N VAL A 80 -19.16 10.89 11.85
CA VAL A 80 -18.88 12.33 11.93
C VAL A 80 -17.40 12.60 11.69
N ILE A 81 -16.49 11.88 12.36
CA ILE A 81 -15.04 12.04 12.18
C ILE A 81 -14.64 11.77 10.74
N PHE A 82 -15.20 10.71 10.13
CA PHE A 82 -14.90 10.36 8.74
C PHE A 82 -15.28 11.49 7.77
N TRP A 83 -16.52 11.98 7.84
CA TRP A 83 -17.03 13.03 6.97
C TRP A 83 -16.32 14.37 7.20
N VAL A 84 -16.11 14.77 8.45
CA VAL A 84 -15.36 15.99 8.79
C VAL A 84 -13.93 15.91 8.27
N SER A 85 -13.26 14.76 8.43
CA SER A 85 -11.92 14.53 7.89
C SER A 85 -11.86 14.68 6.37
N MET A 86 -12.83 14.09 5.65
CA MET A 86 -12.92 14.19 4.20
C MET A 86 -13.13 15.65 3.74
N ILE A 87 -14.04 16.37 4.37
CA ILE A 87 -14.31 17.79 4.04
C ILE A 87 -13.09 18.65 4.32
N LEU A 88 -12.42 18.49 5.47
CA LEU A 88 -11.24 19.24 5.81
C LEU A 88 -10.08 19.01 4.84
N GLN A 89 -9.84 17.77 4.46
CA GLN A 89 -8.78 17.43 3.49
C GLN A 89 -9.07 17.99 2.10
N HIS A 90 -10.35 18.06 1.72
CA HIS A 90 -10.74 18.62 0.42
C HIS A 90 -10.71 20.14 0.40
N SER A 91 -11.11 20.80 1.51
CA SER A 91 -11.27 22.26 1.57
C SER A 91 -9.98 23.02 1.92
N PHE A 92 -9.06 22.40 2.66
CA PHE A 92 -7.89 23.08 3.20
C PHE A 92 -6.60 22.32 2.90
N PHE A 93 -5.71 22.97 2.13
CA PHE A 93 -4.37 22.43 1.83
C PHE A 93 -3.54 22.12 3.11
N VAL A 94 -3.59 23.02 4.09
CA VAL A 94 -2.89 22.83 5.37
C VAL A 94 -3.41 21.61 6.13
N ALA A 95 -4.74 21.42 6.14
CA ALA A 95 -5.34 20.24 6.75
C ALA A 95 -4.83 18.96 6.10
N ARG A 96 -4.74 18.93 4.78
CA ARG A 96 -4.19 17.77 4.02
C ARG A 96 -2.76 17.44 4.43
N ILE A 97 -1.89 18.44 4.64
CA ILE A 97 -0.52 18.22 5.15
C ILE A 97 -0.57 17.59 6.55
N ILE A 98 -1.33 18.16 7.47
CA ILE A 98 -1.45 17.69 8.85
C ILE A 98 -1.95 16.22 8.86
N TYR A 99 -2.98 15.92 8.08
CA TYR A 99 -3.51 14.56 7.99
C TYR A 99 -2.50 13.57 7.43
N THR A 100 -1.72 13.96 6.41
CA THR A 100 -0.68 13.09 5.85
C THR A 100 0.41 12.78 6.88
N VAL A 101 0.89 13.79 7.60
CA VAL A 101 1.88 13.60 8.67
C VAL A 101 1.32 12.68 9.76
N PHE A 102 0.06 12.87 10.15
CA PHE A 102 -0.59 12.05 11.17
C PHE A 102 -0.72 10.58 10.72
N VAL A 103 -1.12 10.35 9.47
CA VAL A 103 -1.18 9.01 8.88
C VAL A 103 0.20 8.36 8.83
N CYS A 104 1.25 9.10 8.45
CA CYS A 104 2.64 8.61 8.46
C CYS A 104 3.06 8.13 9.84
N VAL A 105 2.72 8.89 10.89
CA VAL A 105 3.03 8.52 12.29
C VAL A 105 2.26 7.28 12.69
N ILE A 106 0.95 7.19 12.40
CA ILE A 106 0.14 6.01 12.74
C ILE A 106 0.70 4.76 12.04
N VAL A 107 0.97 4.83 10.74
CA VAL A 107 1.49 3.70 9.96
C VAL A 107 2.88 3.29 10.46
N ALA A 108 3.73 4.23 10.83
CA ALA A 108 5.05 3.95 11.41
C ALA A 108 4.91 3.21 12.75
N VAL A 109 4.04 3.69 13.65
CA VAL A 109 3.78 3.04 14.95
C VAL A 109 3.20 1.64 14.76
N LEU A 110 2.22 1.48 13.87
CA LEU A 110 1.66 0.17 13.55
C LEU A 110 2.73 -0.78 13.00
N GLY A 111 3.60 -0.31 12.10
CA GLY A 111 4.73 -1.08 11.58
C GLY A 111 5.70 -1.50 12.68
N GLY A 112 5.97 -0.63 13.64
CA GLY A 112 6.81 -0.93 14.81
C GLY A 112 6.17 -1.91 15.81
N CYS A 113 4.83 -1.98 15.85
CA CYS A 113 4.08 -2.87 16.74
C CYS A 113 3.69 -4.22 16.08
N TRP A 114 3.81 -4.35 14.75
CA TRP A 114 3.30 -5.49 13.99
C TRP A 114 4.00 -6.81 14.31
N LYS A 115 5.26 -6.77 14.65
CA LYS A 115 6.09 -7.95 14.91
C LYS A 115 7.00 -7.72 16.13
N THR A 116 7.32 -8.79 16.84
CA THR A 116 8.39 -8.79 17.82
C THR A 116 9.73 -8.71 17.07
N TYR A 117 10.45 -7.61 17.24
CA TYR A 117 11.76 -7.40 16.62
C TYR A 117 12.84 -7.84 17.59
N ASP A 118 13.90 -8.46 17.08
CA ASP A 118 15.02 -8.95 17.91
C ASP A 118 15.86 -7.79 18.48
N THR A 119 15.86 -6.65 17.80
CA THR A 119 16.60 -5.47 18.22
C THR A 119 15.79 -4.19 18.04
N GLU A 120 16.03 -3.19 18.91
CA GLU A 120 15.41 -1.86 18.79
C GLU A 120 15.79 -1.16 17.47
N ALA A 121 16.99 -1.41 16.97
CA ALA A 121 17.47 -0.86 15.71
C ALA A 121 16.60 -1.34 14.52
N GLN A 122 16.26 -2.64 14.49
CA GLN A 122 15.38 -3.19 13.45
C GLN A 122 13.99 -2.59 13.52
N ARG A 123 13.41 -2.45 14.71
CA ARG A 123 12.11 -1.80 14.91
C ARG A 123 12.11 -0.37 14.39
N ASN A 124 13.11 0.41 14.78
CA ASN A 124 13.23 1.81 14.36
C ASN A 124 13.41 1.95 12.84
N MET A 125 14.18 1.03 12.23
CA MET A 125 14.37 1.00 10.78
C MET A 125 13.04 0.73 10.04
N VAL A 126 12.24 -0.24 10.51
CA VAL A 126 10.92 -0.53 9.93
C VAL A 126 9.97 0.66 10.09
N MET A 127 9.93 1.29 11.26
CA MET A 127 9.13 2.50 11.48
C MET A 127 9.52 3.62 10.51
N LEU A 128 10.80 3.84 10.29
CA LEU A 128 11.33 4.86 9.38
C LEU A 128 10.99 4.55 7.92
N ILE A 129 11.09 3.30 7.51
CA ILE A 129 10.69 2.85 6.16
C ILE A 129 9.18 3.04 5.96
N CYS A 130 8.36 2.61 6.92
CA CYS A 130 6.91 2.78 6.87
C CYS A 130 6.52 4.27 6.77
N PHE A 131 7.15 5.13 7.57
CA PHE A 131 6.95 6.57 7.52
C PHE A 131 7.32 7.14 6.15
N GLY A 132 8.51 6.82 5.63
CA GLY A 132 9.00 7.32 4.35
C GLY A 132 8.13 6.90 3.16
N VAL A 133 7.74 5.62 3.10
CA VAL A 133 6.85 5.12 2.05
C VAL A 133 5.49 5.80 2.09
N THR A 134 4.90 5.97 3.28
CA THR A 134 3.60 6.63 3.44
C THR A 134 3.67 8.11 3.08
N ALA A 135 4.75 8.81 3.45
CA ALA A 135 4.97 10.20 3.07
C ALA A 135 5.09 10.37 1.56
N LEU A 136 5.84 9.50 0.88
CA LEU A 136 5.96 9.50 -0.58
C LEU A 136 4.60 9.28 -1.25
N LEU A 137 3.80 8.31 -0.80
CA LEU A 137 2.46 8.07 -1.32
C LEU A 137 1.55 9.28 -1.13
N GLY A 138 1.62 9.94 0.01
CA GLY A 138 0.90 11.19 0.28
C GLY A 138 1.27 12.31 -0.68
N ILE A 139 2.57 12.55 -0.90
CA ILE A 139 3.07 13.58 -1.81
C ILE A 139 2.63 13.30 -3.26
N ILE A 140 2.75 12.06 -3.72
CA ILE A 140 2.34 11.65 -5.06
C ILE A 140 0.83 11.85 -5.24
N SER A 141 0.02 11.50 -4.23
CA SER A 141 -1.42 11.72 -4.23
C SER A 141 -1.76 13.22 -4.37
N TRP A 142 -1.01 14.10 -3.70
CA TRP A 142 -1.21 15.54 -3.82
C TRP A 142 -0.89 16.07 -5.21
N CYS A 143 0.25 15.66 -5.77
CA CYS A 143 0.65 16.07 -7.12
C CYS A 143 -0.39 15.65 -8.18
N GLY A 144 -1.00 14.47 -7.99
CA GLY A 144 -2.06 13.98 -8.86
C GLY A 144 -3.38 14.75 -8.72
N SER A 145 -3.68 15.28 -7.52
CA SER A 145 -4.91 16.05 -7.28
C SER A 145 -4.82 17.48 -7.83
N ILE A 146 -3.69 18.16 -7.68
CA ILE A 146 -3.47 19.51 -8.22
C ILE A 146 -3.68 19.54 -9.74
N LYS A 147 -3.20 18.52 -10.45
CA LYS A 147 -3.34 18.43 -11.91
C LYS A 147 -4.78 18.18 -12.39
N ARG A 148 -5.67 17.73 -11.50
CA ARG A 148 -7.09 17.48 -11.84
C ARG A 148 -7.95 18.73 -11.71
N ASP A 149 -7.54 19.68 -10.87
CA ASP A 149 -8.26 20.93 -10.63
C ASP A 149 -7.96 22.01 -11.71
N GLU A 150 -6.94 21.76 -12.57
CA GLU A 150 -6.56 22.66 -13.67
C GLU A 150 -7.22 22.30 -15.03
N ASN A 151 -7.96 21.17 -15.13
CA ASN A 151 -8.70 20.75 -16.31
C ASN A 151 -10.21 20.80 -16.07
#